data_70f3436c55256b976bd1c215977a2522
#
_entry.id   70f3436c55256b976bd1c215977a2522
#
_cell.length_a   1.000
_cell.length_b   1.000
_cell.length_c   1.000
_cell.angle_alpha   90.00
_cell.angle_beta   90.00
_cell.angle_gamma   90.00
#
_symmetry.space_group_name_H-M   'P 1'
#
loop_
_entity.id
_entity.type
_entity.pdbx_description
1 polymer ?
#
loop_
_entity_poly.entity_id
_entity_poly.type
_entity_poly.pdbx_seq_one_letter_code
_entity_poly.pdbx_strand_id
1 'polypeptide(L)'
;CYVAGDRDDAYYHAVIDAYLEEELKLAQWGQFSVLGHLTLPVRCINEMRHKAISFQPHMAQIEEILRTIIPKGIGIECNTNRGNTPLPDADILKLYRSLGGEIITLGSDAHVTNHLGCAIPARQELLRDCGFRYFTTFDRMKPSFQVL
;
A
#
# COMPACT_ATOMS: atom_id res chain seq x y z
N CYS A 1 6.45 -0.65 -13.66
CA CYS A 1 7.70 -0.38 -12.91
C CYS A 1 8.89 -0.40 -13.85
N TYR A 2 9.28 0.76 -14.35
CA TYR A 2 10.42 0.89 -15.27
C TYR A 2 11.63 1.46 -14.51
N VAL A 3 12.39 0.58 -13.86
CA VAL A 3 13.73 0.92 -13.39
C VAL A 3 14.71 0.25 -14.35
N ALA A 4 15.37 1.05 -15.21
CA ALA A 4 16.28 0.52 -16.22
C ALA A 4 17.64 0.13 -15.60
N GLY A 5 18.07 -1.11 -15.83
CA GLY A 5 19.41 -1.60 -15.46
C GLY A 5 19.57 -1.91 -13.97
N ASP A 6 20.77 -2.39 -13.61
CA ASP A 6 21.18 -2.54 -12.21
C ASP A 6 21.83 -1.24 -11.72
N ARG A 7 21.40 -0.77 -10.56
CA ARG A 7 21.81 0.51 -9.96
C ARG A 7 22.21 0.28 -8.50
N ASP A 8 22.83 1.28 -7.89
CA ASP A 8 23.13 1.29 -6.47
C ASP A 8 21.88 1.59 -5.61
N ASP A 9 21.97 1.38 -4.32
CA ASP A 9 20.85 1.58 -3.40
C ASP A 9 20.44 3.06 -3.32
N ALA A 10 21.39 4.00 -3.47
CA ALA A 10 21.09 5.43 -3.47
C ALA A 10 20.17 5.83 -4.62
N TYR A 11 20.39 5.26 -5.81
CA TYR A 11 19.48 5.45 -6.95
C TYR A 11 18.07 4.93 -6.66
N TYR A 12 17.96 3.74 -6.04
CA TYR A 12 16.64 3.17 -5.72
C TYR A 12 15.90 3.98 -4.67
N HIS A 13 16.61 4.52 -3.66
CA HIS A 13 16.00 5.43 -2.70
C HIS A 13 15.53 6.72 -3.36
N ALA A 14 16.30 7.31 -4.28
CA ALA A 14 15.86 8.48 -5.04
C ALA A 14 14.61 8.20 -5.93
N VAL A 15 14.48 6.99 -6.48
CA VAL A 15 13.27 6.57 -7.20
C VAL A 15 12.07 6.48 -6.26
N ILE A 16 12.25 5.97 -5.03
CA ILE A 16 11.19 5.91 -4.02
C ILE A 16 10.79 7.33 -3.59
N ASP A 17 11.74 8.23 -3.34
CA ASP A 17 11.45 9.63 -3.00
C ASP A 17 10.59 10.30 -4.08
N ALA A 18 11.00 10.21 -5.34
CA ALA A 18 10.24 10.78 -6.46
C ALA A 18 8.83 10.17 -6.59
N TYR A 19 8.70 8.85 -6.35
CA TYR A 19 7.40 8.18 -6.34
C TYR A 19 6.51 8.72 -5.21
N LEU A 20 7.03 8.83 -3.99
CA LEU A 20 6.26 9.32 -2.85
C LEU A 20 5.88 10.80 -2.98
N GLU A 21 6.70 11.62 -3.64
CA GLU A 21 6.34 12.99 -3.99
C GLU A 21 5.10 13.05 -4.91
N GLU A 22 5.01 12.16 -5.90
CA GLU A 22 3.82 12.07 -6.78
C GLU A 22 2.61 11.51 -6.02
N GLU A 23 2.80 10.53 -5.14
CA GLU A 23 1.73 10.02 -4.27
C GLU A 23 1.20 11.10 -3.33
N LEU A 24 2.07 11.97 -2.79
CA LEU A 24 1.64 13.10 -1.98
C LEU A 24 0.80 14.12 -2.78
N LYS A 25 1.20 14.43 -4.02
CA LYS A 25 0.39 15.29 -4.90
C LYS A 25 -0.97 14.67 -5.19
N LEU A 26 -1.02 13.36 -5.44
CA LEU A 26 -2.26 12.62 -5.62
C LEU A 26 -3.12 12.67 -4.35
N ALA A 27 -2.53 12.46 -3.18
CA ALA A 27 -3.20 12.57 -1.88
C ALA A 27 -3.76 13.98 -1.65
N GLN A 28 -3.04 15.02 -2.02
CA GLN A 28 -3.48 16.41 -1.93
C GLN A 28 -4.67 16.70 -2.86
N TRP A 29 -4.65 16.19 -4.09
CA TRP A 29 -5.79 16.27 -5.02
C TRP A 29 -7.04 15.58 -4.46
N GLY A 30 -6.93 14.37 -3.92
CA GLY A 30 -7.91 13.73 -3.07
C GLY A 30 -9.26 13.40 -3.72
N GLN A 31 -9.36 13.29 -5.05
CA GLN A 31 -10.62 12.96 -5.75
C GLN A 31 -10.72 11.48 -6.10
N PHE A 32 -10.44 10.61 -5.11
CA PHE A 32 -10.50 9.15 -5.23
C PHE A 32 -10.86 8.53 -3.88
N SER A 33 -11.22 7.24 -3.87
CA SER A 33 -11.68 6.56 -2.65
C SER A 33 -10.56 5.78 -1.93
N VAL A 34 -9.59 5.25 -2.67
CA VAL A 34 -8.55 4.37 -2.13
C VAL A 34 -7.23 4.60 -2.87
N LEU A 35 -6.14 4.74 -2.11
CA LEU A 35 -4.79 4.75 -2.62
C LEU A 35 -4.30 3.31 -2.76
N GLY A 36 -4.08 2.87 -4.00
CA GLY A 36 -3.67 1.49 -4.30
C GLY A 36 -2.18 1.27 -4.06
N HIS A 37 -1.79 0.05 -3.65
CA HIS A 37 -0.41 -0.46 -3.59
C HIS A 37 0.67 0.59 -3.25
N LEU A 38 0.47 1.38 -2.18
CA LEU A 38 1.30 2.53 -1.77
C LEU A 38 2.82 2.28 -1.84
N THR A 39 3.28 1.05 -1.66
CA THR A 39 4.69 0.70 -1.66
C THR A 39 5.13 -0.10 -2.90
N LEU A 40 4.43 0.07 -4.02
CA LEU A 40 4.70 -0.64 -5.28
C LEU A 40 6.17 -0.62 -5.75
N PRO A 41 6.95 0.48 -5.64
CA PRO A 41 8.34 0.49 -6.08
C PRO A 41 9.20 -0.61 -5.44
N VAL A 42 9.01 -0.90 -4.15
CA VAL A 42 9.79 -1.95 -3.47
C VAL A 42 9.55 -3.34 -4.06
N ARG A 43 8.29 -3.66 -4.45
CA ARG A 43 8.03 -4.91 -5.17
C ARG A 43 8.89 -5.01 -6.43
N CYS A 44 8.89 -3.94 -7.22
CA CYS A 44 9.61 -3.93 -8.49
C CYS A 44 11.12 -4.00 -8.30
N ILE A 45 11.65 -3.27 -7.31
CA ILE A 45 13.07 -3.26 -7.02
C ILE A 45 13.50 -4.62 -6.43
N ASN A 46 12.81 -5.12 -5.43
CA ASN A 46 13.25 -6.30 -4.71
C ASN A 46 12.97 -7.60 -5.49
N GLU A 47 11.77 -7.73 -6.10
CA GLU A 47 11.43 -8.95 -6.84
C GLU A 47 12.10 -9.02 -8.23
N MET A 48 12.19 -7.89 -8.95
CA MET A 48 12.73 -7.89 -10.32
C MET A 48 14.23 -7.64 -10.38
N ARG A 49 14.82 -7.00 -9.37
CA ARG A 49 16.24 -6.64 -9.32
C ARG A 49 16.99 -7.36 -8.21
N HIS A 50 16.30 -8.23 -7.44
CA HIS A 50 16.87 -9.00 -6.34
C HIS A 50 17.62 -8.13 -5.32
N LYS A 51 17.07 -6.93 -5.03
CA LYS A 51 17.56 -6.01 -3.99
C LYS A 51 16.84 -6.25 -2.68
N ALA A 52 17.33 -5.64 -1.61
CA ALA A 52 16.72 -5.65 -0.28
C ALA A 52 16.46 -4.23 0.22
N ILE A 53 15.85 -3.41 -0.65
CA ILE A 53 15.49 -2.03 -0.33
C ILE A 53 14.26 -2.01 0.58
N SER A 54 14.25 -1.11 1.55
CA SER A 54 13.20 -0.91 2.54
C SER A 54 12.60 0.50 2.46
N PHE A 55 11.34 0.66 2.87
CA PHE A 55 10.70 1.97 3.06
C PHE A 55 11.04 2.65 4.39
N GLN A 56 11.80 2.01 5.28
CA GLN A 56 12.14 2.59 6.59
C GLN A 56 12.73 4.01 6.52
N PRO A 57 13.65 4.34 5.58
CA PRO A 57 14.15 5.71 5.44
C PRO A 57 13.08 6.73 5.00
N HIS A 58 11.96 6.26 4.43
CA HIS A 58 10.92 7.09 3.82
C HIS A 58 9.64 7.18 4.68
N MET A 59 9.67 6.66 5.92
CA MET A 59 8.48 6.60 6.78
C MET A 59 7.87 7.96 7.07
N ALA A 60 8.66 9.03 7.12
CA ALA A 60 8.14 10.38 7.31
C ALA A 60 7.27 10.86 6.13
N GLN A 61 7.69 10.59 4.90
CA GLN A 61 6.92 10.91 3.69
C GLN A 61 5.62 10.08 3.62
N ILE A 62 5.70 8.80 3.98
CA ILE A 62 4.52 7.92 4.07
C ILE A 62 3.54 8.46 5.12
N GLU A 63 4.03 8.84 6.30
CA GLU A 63 3.17 9.41 7.34
C GLU A 63 2.49 10.70 6.86
N GLU A 64 3.17 11.55 6.14
CA GLU A 64 2.60 12.78 5.55
C GLU A 64 1.47 12.45 4.56
N ILE A 65 1.68 11.48 3.67
CA ILE A 65 0.64 10.99 2.76
C ILE A 65 -0.57 10.48 3.53
N LEU A 66 -0.35 9.62 4.52
CA LEU A 66 -1.43 9.03 5.32
C LEU A 66 -2.21 10.11 6.09
N ARG A 67 -1.52 11.07 6.72
CA ARG A 67 -2.16 12.22 7.40
C ARG A 67 -2.93 13.13 6.43
N THR A 68 -2.56 13.15 5.16
CA THR A 68 -3.25 13.92 4.13
C THR A 68 -4.54 13.24 3.68
N ILE A 69 -4.56 11.91 3.55
CA ILE A 69 -5.72 11.18 3.02
C ILE A 69 -6.77 10.83 4.10
N ILE A 70 -6.34 10.50 5.32
CA ILE A 70 -7.24 10.04 6.39
C ILE A 70 -8.38 11.06 6.67
N PRO A 71 -8.11 12.37 6.87
CA PRO A 71 -9.18 13.35 7.12
C PRO A 71 -10.14 13.53 5.95
N LYS A 72 -9.75 13.14 4.74
CA LYS A 72 -10.58 13.19 3.54
C LYS A 72 -11.48 11.96 3.37
N GLY A 73 -11.39 10.98 4.28
CA GLY A 73 -12.11 9.72 4.15
C GLY A 73 -11.58 8.83 3.03
N ILE A 74 -10.33 9.00 2.64
CA ILE A 74 -9.66 8.19 1.62
C ILE A 74 -8.92 7.06 2.33
N GLY A 75 -9.11 5.82 1.85
CA GLY A 75 -8.46 4.64 2.36
C GLY A 75 -7.17 4.27 1.65
N ILE A 76 -6.57 3.17 2.10
CA ILE A 76 -5.47 2.51 1.40
C ILE A 76 -5.84 1.06 1.03
N GLU A 77 -5.14 0.51 0.07
CA GLU A 77 -5.23 -0.90 -0.27
C GLU A 77 -4.20 -1.71 0.52
N CYS A 78 -4.60 -2.84 1.08
CA CYS A 78 -3.72 -3.93 1.45
C CYS A 78 -3.63 -4.89 0.25
N ASN A 79 -2.67 -4.65 -0.64
CA ASN A 79 -2.44 -5.48 -1.81
C ASN A 79 -1.72 -6.77 -1.39
N THR A 80 -2.22 -7.92 -1.84
CA THR A 80 -1.67 -9.22 -1.42
C THR A 80 -0.32 -9.53 -2.02
N ASN A 81 0.07 -8.84 -3.08
CA ASN A 81 1.30 -9.08 -3.82
C ASN A 81 1.52 -10.58 -4.11
N ARG A 82 0.47 -11.27 -4.52
CA ARG A 82 0.52 -12.71 -4.86
C ARG A 82 1.01 -13.62 -3.72
N GLY A 83 0.89 -13.19 -2.47
CA GLY A 83 1.36 -13.92 -1.29
C GLY A 83 2.76 -13.55 -0.81
N ASN A 84 3.49 -12.71 -1.54
CA ASN A 84 4.77 -12.13 -1.12
C ASN A 84 4.56 -11.04 -0.05
N THR A 85 5.56 -10.20 0.22
CA THR A 85 5.41 -9.04 1.11
C THR A 85 4.24 -8.17 0.67
N PRO A 86 3.26 -7.88 1.54
CA PRO A 86 2.10 -7.06 1.19
C PRO A 86 2.50 -5.62 0.86
N LEU A 87 1.65 -4.93 0.12
CA LEU A 87 1.84 -3.54 -0.23
C LEU A 87 0.68 -2.69 0.28
N PRO A 88 0.89 -1.94 1.39
CA PRO A 88 2.12 -1.84 2.18
C PRO A 88 2.33 -3.01 3.15
N ASP A 89 3.51 -3.04 3.80
CA ASP A 89 3.87 -4.01 4.82
C ASP A 89 3.19 -3.74 6.18
N ALA A 90 3.43 -4.63 7.15
CA ALA A 90 2.81 -4.55 8.48
C ALA A 90 3.13 -3.26 9.24
N ASP A 91 4.32 -2.70 9.09
CA ASP A 91 4.72 -1.50 9.82
C ASP A 91 3.93 -0.28 9.34
N ILE A 92 3.75 -0.14 8.04
CA ILE A 92 2.95 0.93 7.45
C ILE A 92 1.45 0.72 7.74
N LEU A 93 0.96 -0.52 7.73
CA LEU A 93 -0.42 -0.83 8.12
C LEU A 93 -0.70 -0.44 9.57
N LYS A 94 0.21 -0.74 10.50
CA LYS A 94 0.12 -0.34 11.91
C LYS A 94 0.19 1.17 12.06
N LEU A 95 1.08 1.84 11.32
CA LEU A 95 1.16 3.31 11.30
C LEU A 95 -0.18 3.90 10.84
N TYR A 96 -0.72 3.44 9.71
CA TYR A 96 -2.02 3.91 9.21
C TYR A 96 -3.13 3.75 10.24
N ARG A 97 -3.20 2.57 10.90
CA ARG A 97 -4.17 2.32 11.96
C ARG A 97 -3.98 3.23 13.17
N SER A 98 -2.73 3.48 13.59
CA SER A 98 -2.41 4.36 14.73
C SER A 98 -2.76 5.83 14.47
N LEU A 99 -2.72 6.25 13.21
CA LEU A 99 -3.14 7.60 12.77
C LEU A 99 -4.66 7.77 12.65
N GLY A 100 -5.44 6.72 12.95
CA GLY A 100 -6.91 6.73 12.86
C GLY A 100 -7.45 6.27 11.51
N GLY A 101 -6.62 5.68 10.64
CA GLY A 101 -7.06 5.11 9.38
C GLY A 101 -7.91 3.85 9.60
N GLU A 102 -9.07 3.79 8.95
CA GLU A 102 -10.03 2.69 9.09
C GLU A 102 -10.46 2.10 7.73
N ILE A 103 -10.39 2.90 6.67
CA ILE A 103 -10.81 2.48 5.33
C ILE A 103 -9.64 1.71 4.68
N ILE A 104 -9.75 0.39 4.64
CA ILE A 104 -8.74 -0.47 4.03
C ILE A 104 -9.38 -1.52 3.14
N THR A 105 -8.96 -1.59 1.89
CA THR A 105 -9.43 -2.61 0.94
C THR A 105 -8.43 -3.74 0.82
N LEU A 106 -8.89 -4.89 0.32
CA LEU A 106 -8.06 -6.04 -0.01
C LEU A 106 -8.05 -6.21 -1.53
N GLY A 107 -6.86 -6.28 -2.12
CA GLY A 107 -6.68 -6.47 -3.54
C GLY A 107 -5.64 -7.54 -3.85
N SER A 108 -5.91 -8.44 -4.81
CA SER A 108 -4.94 -9.44 -5.25
C SER A 108 -4.05 -8.98 -6.40
N ASP A 109 -4.40 -7.86 -7.04
CA ASP A 109 -3.70 -7.34 -8.22
C ASP A 109 -3.49 -8.42 -9.31
N ALA A 110 -4.53 -9.25 -9.51
CA ALA A 110 -4.46 -10.41 -10.37
C ALA A 110 -4.39 -10.00 -11.85
N HIS A 111 -3.31 -10.36 -12.52
CA HIS A 111 -3.12 -10.19 -13.96
C HIS A 111 -3.31 -11.50 -14.73
N VAL A 112 -3.46 -12.62 -14.00
CA VAL A 112 -3.76 -13.94 -14.53
C VAL A 112 -4.76 -14.64 -13.60
N THR A 113 -5.53 -15.60 -14.13
CA THR A 113 -6.61 -16.27 -13.39
C THR A 113 -6.15 -16.95 -12.10
N ASN A 114 -4.96 -17.54 -12.09
CA ASN A 114 -4.40 -18.23 -10.93
C ASN A 114 -4.06 -17.29 -9.75
N HIS A 115 -3.99 -15.97 -9.98
CA HIS A 115 -3.74 -15.00 -8.93
C HIS A 115 -5.02 -14.34 -8.40
N LEU A 116 -6.19 -14.67 -8.96
CA LEU A 116 -7.46 -14.11 -8.54
C LEU A 116 -7.76 -14.49 -7.07
N GLY A 117 -7.88 -13.50 -6.20
CA GLY A 117 -8.09 -13.70 -4.76
C GLY A 117 -6.90 -14.31 -4.02
N CYS A 118 -5.73 -14.41 -4.65
CA CYS A 118 -4.53 -15.00 -4.06
C CYS A 118 -4.18 -14.33 -2.73
N ALA A 119 -3.94 -15.15 -1.69
CA ALA A 119 -3.51 -14.75 -0.34
C ALA A 119 -4.48 -13.80 0.41
N ILE A 120 -5.71 -13.58 -0.04
CA ILE A 120 -6.70 -12.76 0.69
C ILE A 120 -6.89 -13.24 2.14
N PRO A 121 -7.11 -14.53 2.46
CA PRO A 121 -7.26 -14.97 3.84
C PRO A 121 -6.05 -14.61 4.73
N ALA A 122 -4.83 -14.81 4.23
CA ALA A 122 -3.62 -14.46 4.97
C ALA A 122 -3.49 -12.95 5.22
N ARG A 123 -4.02 -12.12 4.32
CA ARG A 123 -4.04 -10.65 4.51
C ARG A 123 -5.13 -10.19 5.48
N GLN A 124 -6.25 -10.90 5.54
CA GLN A 124 -7.24 -10.67 6.59
C GLN A 124 -6.66 -10.94 7.98
N GLU A 125 -5.89 -12.01 8.15
CA GLU A 125 -5.16 -12.30 9.39
C GLU A 125 -4.16 -11.18 9.73
N LEU A 126 -3.32 -10.78 8.76
CA LEU A 126 -2.39 -9.67 8.92
C LEU A 126 -3.10 -8.38 9.36
N LEU A 127 -4.25 -8.05 8.77
CA LEU A 127 -5.01 -6.87 9.15
C LEU A 127 -5.52 -6.96 10.59
N ARG A 128 -5.98 -8.14 11.04
CA ARG A 128 -6.34 -8.35 12.46
C ARG A 128 -5.15 -8.10 13.38
N ASP A 129 -3.97 -8.63 13.02
CA ASP A 129 -2.72 -8.44 13.78
C ASP A 129 -2.26 -6.97 13.80
N CYS A 130 -2.61 -6.20 12.76
CA CYS A 130 -2.40 -4.75 12.72
C CYS A 130 -3.49 -3.92 13.44
N GLY A 131 -4.49 -4.56 14.05
CA GLY A 131 -5.52 -3.91 14.85
C GLY A 131 -6.76 -3.47 14.07
N PHE A 132 -6.95 -3.94 12.83
CA PHE A 132 -8.20 -3.74 12.08
C PHE A 132 -9.25 -4.75 12.52
N ARG A 133 -10.52 -4.31 12.53
CA ARG A 133 -11.69 -5.19 12.76
C ARG A 133 -12.47 -5.44 11.49
N TYR A 134 -12.30 -4.58 10.50
CA TYR A 134 -13.05 -4.57 9.26
C TYR A 134 -12.11 -4.35 8.08
N PHE A 135 -12.50 -4.82 6.91
CA PHE A 135 -12.03 -4.32 5.63
C PHE A 135 -13.18 -3.62 4.91
N THR A 136 -12.88 -2.85 3.88
CA THR A 136 -13.85 -1.99 3.21
C THR A 136 -14.09 -2.46 1.78
N THR A 137 -15.35 -2.48 1.39
CA THR A 137 -15.80 -2.56 0.00
C THR A 137 -16.47 -1.25 -0.39
N PHE A 138 -16.57 -0.96 -1.68
CA PHE A 138 -17.21 0.25 -2.18
C PHE A 138 -18.35 -0.08 -3.14
N ASP A 139 -19.49 0.61 -2.98
CA ASP A 139 -20.54 0.71 -3.99
C ASP A 139 -20.72 2.18 -4.33
N ARG A 140 -20.51 2.56 -5.61
CA ARG A 140 -20.64 3.95 -6.10
C ARG A 140 -19.93 4.96 -5.20
N MET A 141 -18.65 4.69 -4.88
CA MET A 141 -17.79 5.47 -4.01
C MET A 141 -18.24 5.54 -2.53
N LYS A 142 -19.25 4.79 -2.12
CA LYS A 142 -19.68 4.70 -0.72
C LYS A 142 -19.00 3.51 -0.04
N PRO A 143 -18.27 3.71 1.07
CA PRO A 143 -17.64 2.63 1.80
C PRO A 143 -18.67 1.79 2.56
N SER A 144 -18.44 0.48 2.60
CA SER A 144 -19.17 -0.49 3.40
C SER A 144 -18.16 -1.38 4.14
N PHE A 145 -18.32 -1.52 5.44
CA PHE A 145 -17.37 -2.24 6.29
C PHE A 145 -17.81 -3.69 6.46
N GLN A 146 -16.89 -4.60 6.14
CA GLN A 146 -17.06 -6.04 6.25
C GLN A 146 -16.18 -6.56 7.40
N VAL A 147 -16.71 -7.45 8.26
CA VAL A 147 -15.93 -8.04 9.35
C VAL A 147 -14.79 -8.89 8.80
N LEU A 148 -13.59 -8.72 9.37
CA LEU A 148 -12.40 -9.51 9.04
C LEU A 148 -12.51 -10.94 9.57
#